data_94a50b219647173ac8105fe1d95b60e9
#
_entry.id   94a50b219647173ac8105fe1d95b60e9
#
_cell.length_a   1.000
_cell.length_b   1.000
_cell.length_c   1.000
_cell.angle_alpha   90.00
_cell.angle_beta   90.00
_cell.angle_gamma   90.00
#
_symmetry.space_group_name_H-M   'P 1'
#
loop_
_entity.id
_entity.type
_entity.pdbx_description
1 polymer ?
#
loop_
_entity_poly.entity_id
_entity_poly.type
_entity_poly.pdbx_seq_one_letter_code
_entity_poly.pdbx_strand_id
1 'polypeptide(L)'
;MTTIRRAVNRSVLECTVGDIAGQRDLDAVVNAANAQLRPGGGVAGALHRAAGPGLEAECRPLAPIRVGQAAITGGHRLPNRWVVHVLGPVYGHDQPSDELLATSYRNALRVAASKGVESIGFPSLSTGVFGYPMEEAAPIAIRTVVEEL
;
A
#
# COMPACT_ATOMS: atom_id res chain seq x y z
N MET A 1 -6.39 9.29 19.87
CA MET A 1 -5.92 8.40 18.80
C MET A 1 -4.85 7.47 19.34
N THR A 2 -4.99 6.18 19.13
CA THR A 2 -4.06 5.19 19.67
C THR A 2 -3.03 4.81 18.61
N THR A 3 -1.76 4.91 18.99
CA THR A 3 -0.64 4.48 18.16
C THR A 3 0.13 3.40 18.91
N ILE A 4 0.40 2.29 18.24
CA ILE A 4 1.17 1.19 18.79
C ILE A 4 2.49 1.13 18.03
N ARG A 5 3.60 1.12 18.76
CA ARG A 5 4.95 1.06 18.19
C ARG A 5 5.70 -0.14 18.71
N ARG A 6 6.47 -0.76 17.82
CA ARG A 6 7.38 -1.87 18.16
C ARG A 6 8.68 -1.73 17.39
N ALA A 7 9.79 -1.90 18.07
CA ALA A 7 11.09 -2.00 17.41
C ALA A 7 11.21 -3.38 16.77
N VAL A 8 11.63 -3.40 15.50
CA VAL A 8 11.87 -4.64 14.75
C VAL A 8 13.21 -4.49 14.04
N ASN A 9 14.22 -5.20 14.51
CA ASN A 9 15.60 -5.05 14.02
C ASN A 9 16.04 -3.57 14.12
N ARG A 10 16.41 -2.94 13.01
CA ARG A 10 16.79 -1.53 12.97
C ARG A 10 15.64 -0.60 12.60
N SER A 11 14.43 -1.14 12.53
CA SER A 11 13.25 -0.41 12.10
C SER A 11 12.25 -0.27 13.23
N VAL A 12 11.25 0.57 13.02
CA VAL A 12 10.11 0.72 13.93
C VAL A 12 8.85 0.43 13.13
N LEU A 13 8.05 -0.51 13.62
CA LEU A 13 6.72 -0.77 13.10
C LEU A 13 5.70 0.01 13.92
N GLU A 14 4.87 0.78 13.24
CA GLU A 14 3.87 1.62 13.89
C GLU A 14 2.50 1.31 13.31
N CYS A 15 1.51 1.07 14.17
CA CYS A 15 0.11 0.92 13.77
C CYS A 15 -0.67 2.08 14.35
N THR A 16 -1.34 2.83 13.47
CA THR A 16 -2.07 4.02 13.88
C THR A 16 -3.33 4.19 13.03
N VAL A 17 -4.24 5.03 13.51
CA VAL A 17 -5.42 5.45 12.75
C VAL A 17 -5.13 6.82 12.16
N GLY A 18 -5.34 6.97 10.86
CA GLY A 18 -5.08 8.24 10.18
C GLY A 18 -5.47 8.20 8.72
N ASP A 19 -5.24 9.31 8.04
CA ASP A 19 -5.49 9.45 6.60
C ASP A 19 -4.20 9.17 5.84
N ILE A 20 -4.22 8.16 4.97
CA ILE A 20 -3.04 7.79 4.18
C ILE A 20 -2.59 8.93 3.26
N ALA A 21 -3.49 9.80 2.84
CA ALA A 21 -3.18 10.94 1.98
C ALA A 21 -2.56 12.12 2.72
N GLY A 22 -2.47 12.06 4.04
CA GLY A 22 -1.93 13.14 4.89
C GLY A 22 -0.68 12.76 5.68
N GLN A 23 0.09 11.79 5.26
CA GLN A 23 1.26 11.29 6.00
C GLN A 23 2.52 12.05 5.62
N ARG A 24 2.73 13.23 6.23
CA ARG A 24 3.78 14.18 5.83
C ARG A 24 5.20 13.72 6.12
N ASP A 25 5.39 12.83 7.10
CA ASP A 25 6.72 12.43 7.55
C ASP A 25 7.22 11.14 6.89
N LEU A 26 6.47 10.60 5.93
CA LEU A 26 6.84 9.36 5.26
C LEU A 26 7.38 9.61 3.85
N ASP A 27 8.41 8.87 3.46
CA ASP A 27 8.97 8.93 2.10
C ASP A 27 7.98 8.42 1.07
N ALA A 28 7.25 7.37 1.42
CA ALA A 28 6.32 6.71 0.51
C ALA A 28 5.02 6.35 1.20
N VAL A 29 3.95 6.35 0.44
CA VAL A 29 2.66 5.78 0.85
C VAL A 29 2.23 4.74 -0.15
N VAL A 30 1.53 3.72 0.33
CA VAL A 30 1.02 2.63 -0.50
C VAL A 30 -0.42 2.93 -0.89
N ASN A 31 -0.71 2.76 -2.17
CA ASN A 31 -2.05 2.86 -2.73
C ASN A 31 -2.63 1.45 -2.86
N ALA A 32 -3.82 1.24 -2.29
CA ALA A 32 -4.62 0.05 -2.54
C ALA A 32 -5.27 0.20 -3.91
N ALA A 33 -4.55 -0.21 -4.94
CA ALA A 33 -4.86 0.09 -6.33
C ALA A 33 -5.86 -0.88 -6.94
N ASN A 34 -6.44 -0.47 -8.07
CA ASN A 34 -7.12 -1.37 -8.98
C ASN A 34 -6.15 -1.79 -10.10
N ALA A 35 -6.54 -2.80 -10.90
CA ALA A 35 -5.67 -3.34 -11.93
C ALA A 35 -5.25 -2.31 -12.98
N GLN A 36 -6.13 -1.35 -13.29
CA GLN A 36 -5.87 -0.32 -14.29
C GLN A 36 -5.12 0.89 -13.73
N LEU A 37 -4.82 0.91 -12.45
CA LEU A 37 -4.14 2.02 -11.78
C LEU A 37 -4.85 3.36 -11.97
N ARG A 38 -6.18 3.33 -11.98
CA ARG A 38 -7.01 4.52 -12.16
C ARG A 38 -7.55 5.02 -10.83
N PRO A 39 -7.93 6.30 -10.77
CA PRO A 39 -8.71 6.78 -9.64
C PRO A 39 -9.96 5.93 -9.47
N GLY A 40 -10.33 5.66 -8.23
CA GLY A 40 -11.52 4.89 -7.90
C GLY A 40 -12.10 5.41 -6.61
N GLY A 41 -12.78 4.54 -5.87
CA GLY A 41 -13.25 4.85 -4.52
C GLY A 41 -12.16 4.59 -3.48
N GLY A 42 -12.51 4.80 -2.22
CA GLY A 42 -11.64 4.48 -1.09
C GLY A 42 -10.27 5.15 -1.15
N VAL A 43 -9.25 4.36 -0.82
CA VAL A 43 -7.85 4.85 -0.76
C VAL A 43 -7.39 5.37 -2.11
N ALA A 44 -7.66 4.66 -3.20
CA ALA A 44 -7.24 5.08 -4.53
C ALA A 44 -7.82 6.44 -4.90
N GLY A 45 -9.11 6.65 -4.65
CA GLY A 45 -9.75 7.93 -4.90
C GLY A 45 -9.14 9.06 -4.07
N ALA A 46 -8.88 8.80 -2.79
CA ALA A 46 -8.31 9.81 -1.89
C ALA A 46 -6.89 10.20 -2.32
N LEU A 47 -6.05 9.22 -2.64
CA LEU A 47 -4.67 9.50 -3.07
C LEU A 47 -4.62 10.22 -4.41
N HIS A 48 -5.43 9.82 -5.39
CA HIS A 48 -5.47 10.49 -6.69
C HIS A 48 -5.97 11.93 -6.57
N ARG A 49 -6.97 12.19 -5.73
CA ARG A 49 -7.44 13.57 -5.49
C ARG A 49 -6.35 14.44 -4.89
N ALA A 50 -5.65 13.92 -3.88
CA ALA A 50 -4.60 14.66 -3.20
C ALA A 50 -3.37 14.86 -4.09
N ALA A 51 -3.01 13.87 -4.89
CA ALA A 51 -1.85 13.93 -5.78
C ALA A 51 -2.07 14.80 -7.01
N GLY A 52 -3.30 14.97 -7.44
CA GLY A 52 -3.63 15.70 -8.67
C GLY A 52 -3.50 14.82 -9.92
N PRO A 53 -3.81 15.37 -11.13
CA PRO A 53 -3.94 14.57 -12.35
C PRO A 53 -2.62 13.96 -12.86
N GLY A 54 -1.48 14.45 -12.39
CA GLY A 54 -0.19 13.91 -12.79
C GLY A 54 0.02 12.46 -12.36
N LEU A 55 -0.58 12.06 -11.25
CA LEU A 55 -0.45 10.68 -10.77
C LEU A 55 -1.10 9.70 -11.74
N GLU A 56 -2.32 9.98 -12.18
CA GLU A 56 -3.00 9.13 -13.17
C GLU A 56 -2.20 9.05 -14.46
N ALA A 57 -1.67 10.16 -14.92
CA ALA A 57 -0.87 10.23 -16.16
C ALA A 57 0.37 9.34 -16.05
N GLU A 58 1.07 9.38 -14.92
CA GLU A 58 2.25 8.53 -14.70
C GLU A 58 1.89 7.05 -14.58
N CYS A 59 0.71 6.75 -14.03
CA CYS A 59 0.25 5.36 -13.87
C CYS A 59 -0.10 4.67 -15.19
N ARG A 60 -0.59 5.41 -16.19
CA ARG A 60 -1.09 4.82 -17.44
C ARG A 60 -0.14 3.83 -18.10
N PRO A 61 1.15 4.15 -18.31
CA PRO A 61 2.06 3.20 -18.98
C PRO A 61 2.41 1.99 -18.11
N LEU A 62 2.11 2.03 -16.80
CA LEU A 62 2.41 0.93 -15.88
C LEU A 62 1.25 -0.06 -15.79
N ALA A 63 0.04 0.33 -16.20
CA ALA A 63 -1.14 -0.52 -16.14
C ALA A 63 -1.20 -1.47 -17.34
N PRO A 64 -1.85 -2.66 -17.20
CA PRO A 64 -2.46 -3.17 -15.98
C PRO A 64 -1.43 -3.85 -15.05
N ILE A 65 -1.77 -3.94 -13.78
CA ILE A 65 -1.02 -4.78 -12.83
C ILE A 65 -1.86 -5.98 -12.41
N ARG A 66 -1.18 -7.02 -11.93
CA ARG A 66 -1.81 -8.25 -11.46
C ARG A 66 -1.93 -8.25 -9.94
N VAL A 67 -2.81 -9.12 -9.44
CA VAL A 67 -2.96 -9.33 -8.00
C VAL A 67 -1.60 -9.71 -7.38
N GLY A 68 -1.22 -8.99 -6.35
CA GLY A 68 0.07 -9.15 -5.68
C GLY A 68 1.19 -8.33 -6.28
N GLN A 69 1.02 -7.78 -7.47
CA GLN A 69 2.05 -6.99 -8.15
C GLN A 69 2.08 -5.56 -7.61
N ALA A 70 3.26 -4.98 -7.53
CA ALA A 70 3.46 -3.59 -7.11
C ALA A 70 4.19 -2.79 -8.19
N ALA A 71 3.83 -1.51 -8.31
CA ALA A 71 4.48 -0.53 -9.18
C ALA A 71 4.73 0.74 -8.37
N ILE A 72 5.70 1.55 -8.77
CA ILE A 72 6.04 2.77 -8.03
C ILE A 72 6.02 3.98 -8.96
N THR A 73 5.47 5.08 -8.45
CA THR A 73 5.43 6.38 -9.13
C THR A 73 5.91 7.47 -8.18
N GLY A 74 6.11 8.67 -8.69
CA GLY A 74 6.28 9.84 -7.84
C GLY A 74 4.99 10.21 -7.11
N GLY A 75 5.13 11.03 -6.07
CA GLY A 75 4.01 11.46 -5.25
C GLY A 75 3.23 12.66 -5.80
N HIS A 76 3.78 13.35 -6.78
CA HIS A 76 3.17 14.56 -7.37
C HIS A 76 2.86 15.61 -6.30
N ARG A 77 1.59 15.96 -6.07
CA ARG A 77 1.21 16.97 -5.06
C ARG A 77 1.09 16.43 -3.64
N LEU A 78 1.28 15.11 -3.46
CA LEU A 78 1.35 14.52 -2.13
C LEU A 78 2.63 14.98 -1.42
N PRO A 79 2.64 15.00 -0.08
CA PRO A 79 3.86 15.34 0.67
C PRO A 79 4.94 14.25 0.57
N ASN A 80 4.58 13.08 0.05
CA ASN A 80 5.46 11.92 -0.07
C ASN A 80 6.15 11.92 -1.42
N ARG A 81 7.42 11.55 -1.44
CA ARG A 81 8.19 11.46 -2.69
C ARG A 81 7.68 10.37 -3.62
N TRP A 82 7.20 9.26 -3.05
CA TRP A 82 6.82 8.08 -3.82
C TRP A 82 5.43 7.59 -3.44
N VAL A 83 4.75 6.99 -4.42
CA VAL A 83 3.54 6.19 -4.20
C VAL A 83 3.81 4.79 -4.73
N VAL A 84 3.58 3.79 -3.88
CA VAL A 84 3.67 2.38 -4.26
C VAL A 84 2.25 1.87 -4.49
N HIS A 85 1.97 1.45 -5.72
CA HIS A 85 0.65 0.94 -6.10
C HIS A 85 0.67 -0.58 -6.05
N VAL A 86 -0.22 -1.18 -5.28
CA VAL A 86 -0.30 -2.63 -5.17
C VAL A 86 -1.74 -3.08 -5.26
N LEU A 87 -1.98 -4.18 -6.00
CA LEU A 87 -3.30 -4.78 -6.13
C LEU A 87 -3.38 -5.97 -5.20
N GLY A 88 -4.11 -5.81 -4.09
CA GLY A 88 -4.38 -6.90 -3.17
C GLY A 88 -5.46 -7.83 -3.71
N PRO A 89 -5.59 -9.05 -3.14
CA PRO A 89 -6.59 -10.01 -3.57
C PRO A 89 -8.00 -9.63 -3.15
N VAL A 90 -8.98 -10.01 -3.95
CA VAL A 90 -10.38 -10.06 -3.54
C VAL A 90 -10.58 -11.34 -2.77
N TYR A 91 -10.98 -11.23 -1.51
CA TYR A 91 -11.10 -12.37 -0.60
C TYR A 91 -12.05 -13.42 -1.15
N GLY A 92 -11.59 -14.68 -1.17
CA GLY A 92 -12.37 -15.82 -1.66
C GLY A 92 -12.47 -15.93 -3.18
N HIS A 93 -12.11 -14.88 -3.93
CA HIS A 93 -12.12 -14.87 -5.38
C HIS A 93 -10.71 -15.13 -5.94
N ASP A 94 -9.74 -14.35 -5.48
CA ASP A 94 -8.34 -14.53 -5.85
C ASP A 94 -7.70 -15.50 -4.85
N GLN A 95 -7.29 -16.69 -5.34
CA GLN A 95 -6.82 -17.79 -4.53
C GLN A 95 -5.36 -18.15 -4.84
N PRO A 96 -4.57 -18.53 -3.83
CA PRO A 96 -4.88 -18.52 -2.39
C PRO A 96 -4.80 -17.10 -1.82
N SER A 97 -5.88 -16.63 -1.21
CA SER A 97 -6.01 -15.23 -0.80
C SER A 97 -4.97 -14.82 0.25
N ASP A 98 -4.63 -15.71 1.19
CA ASP A 98 -3.65 -15.41 2.24
C ASP A 98 -2.24 -15.24 1.68
N GLU A 99 -1.83 -16.10 0.76
CA GLU A 99 -0.52 -15.98 0.10
C GLU A 99 -0.46 -14.73 -0.78
N LEU A 100 -1.53 -14.42 -1.49
CA LEU A 100 -1.59 -13.23 -2.35
C LEU A 100 -1.57 -11.95 -1.52
N LEU A 101 -2.21 -11.94 -0.35
CA LEU A 101 -2.15 -10.78 0.53
C LEU A 101 -0.73 -10.57 1.07
N ALA A 102 -0.07 -11.64 1.51
CA ALA A 102 1.33 -11.57 1.96
C ALA A 102 2.24 -11.09 0.82
N THR A 103 2.06 -11.62 -0.38
CA THR A 103 2.83 -11.21 -1.56
C THR A 103 2.65 -9.73 -1.87
N SER A 104 1.44 -9.20 -1.68
CA SER A 104 1.13 -7.79 -1.90
C SER A 104 1.95 -6.89 -0.97
N TYR A 105 1.97 -7.19 0.33
CA TYR A 105 2.79 -6.45 1.28
C TYR A 105 4.27 -6.58 0.99
N ARG A 106 4.73 -7.79 0.70
CA ARG A 106 6.14 -8.07 0.42
C ARG A 106 6.63 -7.32 -0.82
N ASN A 107 5.89 -7.39 -1.91
CA ASN A 107 6.27 -6.74 -3.15
C ASN A 107 6.27 -5.21 -3.02
N ALA A 108 5.33 -4.65 -2.28
CA ALA A 108 5.31 -3.22 -2.02
C ALA A 108 6.57 -2.78 -1.28
N LEU A 109 6.99 -3.52 -0.25
CA LEU A 109 8.21 -3.21 0.50
C LEU A 109 9.45 -3.34 -0.37
N ARG A 110 9.52 -4.37 -1.20
CA ARG A 110 10.68 -4.60 -2.08
C ARG A 110 10.81 -3.53 -3.15
N VAL A 111 9.70 -3.11 -3.76
CA VAL A 111 9.71 -2.03 -4.74
C VAL A 111 10.15 -0.72 -4.09
N ALA A 112 9.65 -0.42 -2.90
CA ALA A 112 10.04 0.77 -2.15
C ALA A 112 11.54 0.74 -1.81
N ALA A 113 12.04 -0.39 -1.32
CA ALA A 113 13.45 -0.55 -0.99
C ALA A 113 14.36 -0.33 -2.20
N SER A 114 13.91 -0.73 -3.39
CA SER A 114 14.69 -0.52 -4.62
C SER A 114 14.91 0.96 -4.97
N LYS A 115 14.11 1.85 -4.40
CA LYS A 115 14.22 3.31 -4.57
C LYS A 115 14.85 4.01 -3.36
N GLY A 116 15.36 3.26 -2.39
CA GLY A 116 15.99 3.82 -1.19
C GLY A 116 14.98 4.41 -0.20
N VAL A 117 13.74 3.98 -0.23
CA VAL A 117 12.70 4.44 0.71
C VAL A 117 13.07 4.00 2.12
N GLU A 118 13.07 4.95 3.06
CA GLU A 118 13.39 4.69 4.47
C GLU A 118 12.15 4.64 5.36
N SER A 119 11.04 5.22 4.91
CA SER A 119 9.78 5.23 5.66
C SER A 119 8.61 5.06 4.71
N ILE A 120 7.67 4.18 5.07
CA ILE A 120 6.55 3.83 4.22
C ILE A 120 5.29 3.60 5.06
N GLY A 121 4.16 4.07 4.56
CA GLY A 121 2.86 3.87 5.19
C GLY A 121 1.95 3.00 4.32
N PHE A 122 1.28 2.06 4.97
CA PHE A 122 0.33 1.15 4.33
C PHE A 122 -1.09 1.43 4.79
N PRO A 123 -2.07 1.39 3.88
CA PRO A 123 -3.44 1.17 4.29
C PRO A 123 -3.64 -0.31 4.59
N SER A 124 -4.79 -0.68 5.15
CA SER A 124 -5.13 -2.09 5.32
C SER A 124 -5.56 -2.68 3.99
N LEU A 125 -4.66 -3.40 3.32
CA LEU A 125 -4.91 -3.95 1.99
C LEU A 125 -6.03 -4.99 2.01
N SER A 126 -6.90 -4.94 1.00
CA SER A 126 -7.99 -5.88 0.73
C SER A 126 -9.14 -5.90 1.75
N THR A 127 -9.09 -5.11 2.82
CA THR A 127 -10.11 -5.16 3.87
C THR A 127 -11.32 -4.25 3.64
N GLY A 128 -11.29 -3.44 2.59
CA GLY A 128 -12.44 -2.63 2.16
C GLY A 128 -13.38 -3.44 1.28
N VAL A 129 -13.63 -2.93 0.06
CA VAL A 129 -14.56 -3.57 -0.89
C VAL A 129 -14.13 -4.96 -1.33
N PHE A 130 -12.83 -5.30 -1.21
CA PHE A 130 -12.34 -6.64 -1.54
C PHE A 130 -12.69 -7.69 -0.48
N GLY A 131 -13.24 -7.28 0.66
CA GLY A 131 -13.92 -8.14 1.59
C GLY A 131 -13.06 -9.01 2.50
N TYR A 132 -11.75 -8.78 2.55
CA TYR A 132 -10.89 -9.58 3.43
C TYR A 132 -11.25 -9.26 4.90
N PRO A 133 -11.58 -10.28 5.72
CA PRO A 133 -11.86 -10.03 7.14
C PRO A 133 -10.65 -9.44 7.85
N MET A 134 -10.86 -8.37 8.62
CA MET A 134 -9.76 -7.66 9.28
C MET A 134 -8.97 -8.56 10.24
N GLU A 135 -9.67 -9.41 11.00
CA GLU A 135 -9.04 -10.30 11.97
C GLU A 135 -8.17 -11.38 11.32
N GLU A 136 -8.38 -11.66 10.03
CA GLU A 136 -7.53 -12.58 9.26
C GLU A 136 -6.43 -11.83 8.52
N ALA A 137 -6.73 -10.63 8.02
CA ALA A 137 -5.80 -9.84 7.24
C ALA A 137 -4.68 -9.22 8.09
N ALA A 138 -5.00 -8.72 9.27
CA ALA A 138 -4.04 -8.01 10.11
C ALA A 138 -2.83 -8.87 10.52
N PRO A 139 -3.00 -10.12 10.96
CA PRO A 139 -1.85 -10.98 11.27
C PRO A 139 -0.95 -11.23 10.06
N ILE A 140 -1.54 -11.38 8.88
CA ILE A 140 -0.78 -11.59 7.63
C ILE A 140 0.06 -10.35 7.31
N ALA A 141 -0.55 -9.17 7.39
CA ALA A 141 0.13 -7.91 7.12
C ALA A 141 1.31 -7.70 8.08
N ILE A 142 1.07 -7.84 9.38
CA ILE A 142 2.10 -7.60 10.40
C ILE A 142 3.23 -8.60 10.26
N ARG A 143 2.91 -9.89 10.11
CA ARG A 143 3.94 -10.93 9.95
C ARG A 143 4.80 -10.69 8.72
N THR A 144 4.18 -10.36 7.59
CA THR A 144 4.90 -10.13 6.33
C THR A 144 5.81 -8.92 6.44
N VAL A 145 5.31 -7.81 7.00
CA VAL A 145 6.12 -6.60 7.17
C VAL A 145 7.30 -6.88 8.10
N VAL A 146 7.07 -7.58 9.22
CA VAL A 146 8.14 -7.93 10.16
C VAL A 146 9.21 -8.79 9.49
N GLU A 147 8.81 -9.77 8.68
CA GLU A 147 9.75 -10.63 7.95
C GLU A 147 10.63 -9.85 6.98
N GLU A 148 10.13 -8.76 6.40
CA GLU A 148 10.88 -7.96 5.44
C GLU A 148 11.73 -6.85 6.09
N LEU A 149 11.54 -6.57 7.35
CA LEU A 149 12.35 -5.62 8.10
C LEU A 149 13.56 -6.32 8.72
#